data_fd7ddefc36c2bc9ed0dfae84fd10cfdd
#
_entry.id   fd7ddefc36c2bc9ed0dfae84fd10cfdd
#
_cell.length_a   1.000
_cell.length_b   1.000
_cell.length_c   1.000
_cell.angle_alpha   90.00
_cell.angle_beta   90.00
_cell.angle_gamma   90.00
#
_symmetry.space_group_name_H-M   'P 1'
#
loop_
_entity.id
_entity.type
_entity.pdbx_description
1 polymer ?
#
loop_
_entity_poly.entity_id
_entity_poly.type
_entity_poly.pdbx_seq_one_letter_code
_entity_poly.pdbx_strand_id
1 'polypeptide(L)'
;SATDLSAYKSSDQLYQVDETYTMSLFFNTGLEALKTMDASKGNKNSVVLSNKNFRKAFSLAINRSEYVTATPGYKAEYALMNNLYFYDVYNDPTSSYRASDKAMQAICNLYGVEYGADKPYKTLKEAYQSINGYNLTEAKALMKTACDELVAAGLYTKGAEIKIRVAWASGALTDDNNAQIALMNKYINAALEGSGFGKVTLEAVGNLNNERYSGVPAG
;
A
#
# COMPACT_ATOMS: atom_id res chain seq x y z
N SER A 1 6.50 -7.78 -22.49
CA SER A 1 7.37 -7.38 -21.34
C SER A 1 7.27 -5.88 -21.10
N ALA A 2 7.80 -5.41 -19.98
CA ALA A 2 7.94 -3.99 -19.67
C ALA A 2 8.69 -3.21 -20.76
N THR A 3 9.71 -3.82 -21.32
CA THR A 3 10.52 -3.25 -22.40
C THR A 3 9.69 -3.07 -23.68
N ASP A 4 8.86 -4.04 -24.02
CA ASP A 4 8.01 -3.98 -25.21
C ASP A 4 6.95 -2.88 -25.07
N LEU A 5 6.29 -2.77 -23.92
CA LEU A 5 5.32 -1.71 -23.62
C LEU A 5 5.96 -0.32 -23.67
N SER A 6 7.20 -0.17 -23.20
CA SER A 6 7.88 1.12 -23.23
C SER A 6 8.14 1.61 -24.65
N ALA A 7 8.40 0.69 -25.59
CA ALA A 7 8.61 1.02 -27.02
C ALA A 7 7.32 1.54 -27.68
N TYR A 8 6.14 1.16 -27.18
CA TYR A 8 4.84 1.58 -27.72
C TYR A 8 4.13 2.65 -26.91
N LYS A 9 4.74 3.15 -25.84
CA LYS A 9 4.13 4.06 -24.88
C LYS A 9 3.53 5.35 -25.51
N SER A 10 4.06 5.77 -26.64
CA SER A 10 3.60 6.93 -27.41
C SER A 10 2.81 6.54 -28.66
N SER A 11 2.49 5.27 -28.83
CA SER A 11 1.73 4.79 -29.99
C SER A 11 0.23 5.04 -29.78
N ASP A 12 -0.43 5.54 -30.80
CA ASP A 12 -1.89 5.66 -30.89
C ASP A 12 -2.60 4.30 -31.00
N GLN A 13 -1.84 3.23 -31.19
CA GLN A 13 -2.33 1.85 -31.19
C GLN A 13 -2.32 1.20 -29.80
N LEU A 14 -1.74 1.85 -28.79
CA LEU A 14 -1.75 1.36 -27.41
C LEU A 14 -2.98 1.88 -26.67
N TYR A 15 -3.91 0.98 -26.38
CA TYR A 15 -5.09 1.25 -25.56
C TYR A 15 -4.90 0.73 -24.16
N GLN A 16 -5.27 1.54 -23.18
CA GLN A 16 -5.32 1.13 -21.79
C GLN A 16 -6.78 1.07 -21.33
N VAL A 17 -7.19 -0.07 -20.81
CA VAL A 17 -8.53 -0.30 -20.25
C VAL A 17 -8.43 -0.55 -18.74
N ASP A 18 -9.47 -0.20 -18.00
CA ASP A 18 -9.53 -0.49 -16.57
C ASP A 18 -9.76 -1.99 -16.36
N GLU A 19 -9.08 -2.56 -15.37
CA GLU A 19 -9.27 -3.95 -14.95
C GLU A 19 -10.37 -4.07 -13.91
N THR A 20 -10.93 -5.28 -13.79
CA THR A 20 -11.97 -5.61 -12.80
C THR A 20 -11.41 -5.91 -11.41
N TYR A 21 -10.10 -5.86 -11.22
CA TYR A 21 -9.43 -6.13 -9.94
C TYR A 21 -8.41 -5.05 -9.61
N THR A 22 -8.08 -4.97 -8.32
CA THR A 22 -7.02 -4.11 -7.80
C THR A 22 -5.99 -4.99 -7.10
N MET A 23 -4.72 -4.83 -7.48
CA MET A 23 -3.62 -5.43 -6.75
C MET A 23 -3.43 -4.71 -5.42
N SER A 24 -3.40 -5.46 -4.34
CA SER A 24 -3.30 -4.90 -2.99
C SER A 24 -2.22 -5.61 -2.18
N LEU A 25 -1.58 -4.87 -1.30
CA LEU A 25 -0.69 -5.40 -0.27
C LEU A 25 -1.50 -5.65 1.00
N PHE A 26 -1.52 -6.89 1.46
CA PHE A 26 -2.18 -7.30 2.69
C PHE A 26 -1.16 -7.44 3.81
N PHE A 27 -1.49 -6.93 4.98
CA PHE A 27 -0.65 -7.07 6.18
C PHE A 27 -1.17 -8.20 7.06
N ASN A 28 -0.27 -9.06 7.52
CA ASN A 28 -0.56 -9.84 8.71
C ASN A 28 -0.58 -8.90 9.92
N THR A 29 -1.64 -8.95 10.71
CA THR A 29 -1.83 -8.05 11.86
C THR A 29 -1.94 -8.78 13.19
N GLY A 30 -1.96 -10.11 13.16
CA GLY A 30 -2.09 -10.96 14.33
C GLY A 30 -0.78 -11.02 15.13
N LEU A 31 -0.76 -10.45 16.32
CA LEU A 31 0.45 -10.34 17.15
C LEU A 31 1.15 -11.69 17.37
N GLU A 32 0.41 -12.74 17.72
CA GLU A 32 0.98 -14.07 17.98
C GLU A 32 1.50 -14.74 16.71
N ALA A 33 0.83 -14.54 15.57
CA ALA A 33 1.30 -15.01 14.29
C ALA A 33 2.61 -14.31 13.89
N LEU A 34 2.70 -12.99 14.08
CA LEU A 34 3.91 -12.21 13.82
C LEU A 34 5.08 -12.64 14.72
N LYS A 35 4.86 -12.91 15.99
CA LYS A 35 5.88 -13.49 16.89
C LYS A 35 6.37 -14.84 16.40
N THR A 36 5.46 -15.68 15.93
CA THR A 36 5.81 -16.98 15.36
C THR A 36 6.66 -16.83 14.09
N MET A 37 6.32 -15.87 13.24
CA MET A 37 7.10 -15.55 12.03
C MET A 37 8.50 -15.02 12.36
N ASP A 38 8.63 -14.17 13.36
CA ASP A 38 9.91 -13.67 13.85
C ASP A 38 10.78 -14.84 14.37
N ALA A 39 10.18 -15.83 15.01
CA ALA A 39 10.90 -16.98 15.57
C ALA A 39 11.28 -18.05 14.52
N SER A 40 10.50 -18.22 13.45
CA SER A 40 10.61 -19.42 12.59
C SER A 40 10.71 -19.15 11.09
N LYS A 41 10.38 -17.95 10.62
CA LYS A 41 10.30 -17.64 9.18
C LYS A 41 11.36 -16.63 8.69
N GLY A 42 12.28 -16.21 9.56
CA GLY A 42 13.37 -15.29 9.22
C GLY A 42 12.94 -13.81 9.18
N ASN A 43 11.75 -13.47 9.67
CA ASN A 43 11.40 -12.10 9.99
C ASN A 43 12.18 -11.61 11.22
N LYS A 44 12.21 -10.29 11.44
CA LYS A 44 12.75 -9.67 12.66
C LYS A 44 11.85 -8.51 13.05
N ASN A 45 11.39 -8.48 14.29
CA ASN A 45 10.54 -7.41 14.80
C ASN A 45 9.31 -7.13 13.92
N SER A 46 8.82 -8.12 13.15
CA SER A 46 7.65 -7.97 12.29
C SER A 46 6.39 -7.69 13.09
N VAL A 47 6.43 -7.87 14.41
CA VAL A 47 5.38 -7.47 15.36
C VAL A 47 4.98 -5.98 15.22
N VAL A 48 5.81 -5.13 14.64
CA VAL A 48 5.45 -3.75 14.31
C VAL A 48 4.22 -3.66 13.39
N LEU A 49 3.95 -4.69 12.60
CA LEU A 49 2.76 -4.77 11.74
C LEU A 49 1.45 -4.93 12.53
N SER A 50 1.49 -5.31 13.82
CA SER A 50 0.30 -5.32 14.67
C SER A 50 -0.19 -3.89 14.98
N ASN A 51 0.70 -2.89 14.91
CA ASN A 51 0.37 -1.50 15.20
C ASN A 51 -0.35 -0.82 14.01
N LYS A 52 -1.53 -0.25 14.28
CA LYS A 52 -2.35 0.42 13.26
C LYS A 52 -1.67 1.64 12.65
N ASN A 53 -0.98 2.43 13.48
CA ASN A 53 -0.30 3.66 13.04
C ASN A 53 0.89 3.31 12.12
N PHE A 54 1.63 2.23 12.41
CA PHE A 54 2.68 1.72 11.53
C PHE A 54 2.14 1.36 10.14
N ARG A 55 1.03 0.60 10.08
CA ARG A 55 0.42 0.22 8.80
C ARG A 55 -0.14 1.41 8.03
N LYS A 56 -0.79 2.37 8.72
CA LYS A 56 -1.27 3.61 8.08
C LYS A 56 -0.10 4.42 7.54
N ALA A 57 0.95 4.59 8.32
CA ALA A 57 2.17 5.28 7.90
C ALA A 57 2.82 4.60 6.69
N PHE A 58 2.92 3.26 6.70
CA PHE A 58 3.42 2.49 5.56
C PHE A 58 2.63 2.81 4.28
N SER A 59 1.30 2.78 4.37
CA SER A 59 0.43 3.09 3.22
C SER A 59 0.63 4.52 2.71
N LEU A 60 0.75 5.50 3.60
CA LEU A 60 0.93 6.90 3.25
C LEU A 60 2.35 7.22 2.72
N ALA A 61 3.33 6.39 3.06
CA ALA A 61 4.71 6.55 2.59
C ALA A 61 4.89 6.14 1.12
N ILE A 62 4.03 5.29 0.57
CA ILE A 62 4.17 4.77 -0.79
C ILE A 62 3.71 5.81 -1.81
N ASN A 63 4.62 6.33 -2.61
CA ASN A 63 4.30 7.09 -3.81
C ASN A 63 3.86 6.12 -4.92
N ARG A 64 2.55 5.90 -5.01
CA ARG A 64 1.98 4.91 -5.94
C ARG A 64 2.20 5.27 -7.40
N SER A 65 2.26 6.56 -7.73
CA SER A 65 2.54 7.01 -9.09
C SER A 65 3.97 6.66 -9.54
N GLU A 66 4.95 6.76 -8.63
CA GLU A 66 6.31 6.29 -8.89
C GLU A 66 6.39 4.76 -8.86
N TYR A 67 5.69 4.11 -7.92
CA TYR A 67 5.68 2.65 -7.78
C TYR A 67 5.23 1.93 -9.05
N VAL A 68 4.19 2.42 -9.72
CA VAL A 68 3.69 1.79 -10.97
C VAL A 68 4.64 1.94 -12.14
N THR A 69 5.67 2.79 -12.06
CA THR A 69 6.71 2.85 -13.11
C THR A 69 7.52 1.55 -13.18
N ALA A 70 7.60 0.80 -12.08
CA ALA A 70 8.21 -0.52 -12.02
C ALA A 70 7.28 -1.65 -12.49
N THR A 71 6.04 -1.32 -12.86
CA THR A 71 5.02 -2.27 -13.33
C THR A 71 4.31 -1.68 -14.55
N PRO A 72 4.93 -1.64 -15.72
CA PRO A 72 4.34 -1.07 -16.92
C PRO A 72 3.00 -1.74 -17.24
N GLY A 73 2.01 -0.93 -17.59
CA GLY A 73 0.65 -1.37 -17.86
C GLY A 73 -0.32 -1.25 -16.68
N TYR A 74 0.17 -0.93 -15.47
CA TYR A 74 -0.69 -0.70 -14.31
C TYR A 74 -0.93 0.79 -14.09
N LYS A 75 -2.08 1.12 -13.50
CA LYS A 75 -2.40 2.46 -12.95
C LYS A 75 -2.19 2.46 -11.44
N ALA A 76 -1.78 3.61 -10.91
CA ALA A 76 -1.78 3.83 -9.47
C ALA A 76 -3.21 3.82 -8.92
N GLU A 77 -3.40 3.13 -7.80
CA GLU A 77 -4.68 3.04 -7.12
C GLU A 77 -4.55 3.35 -5.62
N TYR A 78 -5.52 4.06 -5.08
CA TYR A 78 -5.54 4.49 -3.67
C TYR A 78 -6.95 4.50 -3.05
N ALA A 79 -7.96 4.08 -3.82
CA ALA A 79 -9.32 3.84 -3.34
C ALA A 79 -9.60 2.33 -3.26
N LEU A 80 -10.59 1.95 -2.44
CA LEU A 80 -10.88 0.54 -2.18
C LEU A 80 -11.44 -0.23 -3.37
N MET A 81 -12.20 0.45 -4.23
CA MET A 81 -12.89 -0.17 -5.36
C MET A 81 -12.32 0.36 -6.67
N ASN A 82 -12.27 -0.49 -7.71
CA ASN A 82 -11.94 -0.04 -9.05
C ASN A 82 -13.15 0.68 -9.72
N ASN A 83 -12.91 1.30 -10.87
CA ASN A 83 -13.93 2.07 -11.57
C ASN A 83 -15.04 1.21 -12.19
N LEU A 84 -14.83 -0.08 -12.36
CA LEU A 84 -15.77 -1.01 -12.97
C LEU A 84 -16.73 -1.66 -11.96
N TYR A 85 -16.69 -1.24 -10.70
CA TYR A 85 -17.62 -1.72 -9.69
C TYR A 85 -18.88 -0.85 -9.70
N PHE A 86 -19.92 -1.32 -10.39
CA PHE A 86 -21.19 -0.61 -10.56
C PHE A 86 -22.23 -1.11 -9.56
N TYR A 87 -23.04 -0.20 -9.01
CA TYR A 87 -24.09 -0.53 -8.04
C TYR A 87 -25.49 -0.54 -8.64
N ASP A 88 -25.68 0.06 -9.81
CA ASP A 88 -26.98 0.10 -10.51
C ASP A 88 -26.83 0.02 -12.04
N VAL A 89 -26.21 -1.05 -12.50
CA VAL A 89 -25.87 -1.25 -13.92
C VAL A 89 -27.10 -1.27 -14.86
N TYR A 90 -28.27 -1.60 -14.34
CA TYR A 90 -29.50 -1.67 -15.15
C TYR A 90 -30.18 -0.33 -15.38
N ASN A 91 -30.16 0.55 -14.38
CA ASN A 91 -30.81 1.85 -14.49
C ASN A 91 -29.80 2.96 -14.82
N ASP A 92 -28.57 2.84 -14.32
CA ASP A 92 -27.50 3.79 -14.58
C ASP A 92 -26.18 3.05 -14.83
N PRO A 93 -25.83 2.78 -16.10
CA PRO A 93 -24.58 2.10 -16.44
C PRO A 93 -23.32 2.92 -16.14
N THR A 94 -23.46 4.17 -15.71
CA THR A 94 -22.36 5.05 -15.27
C THR A 94 -22.21 5.08 -13.75
N SER A 95 -23.07 4.35 -13.02
CA SER A 95 -23.12 4.33 -11.55
C SER A 95 -21.98 3.57 -10.89
N SER A 96 -20.73 3.93 -11.19
CA SER A 96 -19.57 3.39 -10.49
C SER A 96 -19.66 3.70 -8.99
N TYR A 97 -19.52 2.68 -8.15
CA TYR A 97 -19.52 2.85 -6.69
C TYR A 97 -18.49 3.90 -6.23
N ARG A 98 -17.29 3.87 -6.82
CA ARG A 98 -16.23 4.82 -6.53
C ARG A 98 -16.62 6.27 -6.82
N ALA A 99 -17.41 6.51 -7.86
CA ALA A 99 -17.89 7.85 -8.25
C ALA A 99 -19.09 8.33 -7.42
N SER A 100 -19.63 7.50 -6.53
CA SER A 100 -20.71 7.91 -5.64
C SER A 100 -20.23 8.89 -4.56
N ASP A 101 -21.08 9.83 -4.17
CA ASP A 101 -20.76 10.78 -3.10
C ASP A 101 -20.38 10.10 -1.79
N LYS A 102 -21.02 8.97 -1.47
CA LYS A 102 -20.72 8.20 -0.26
C LYS A 102 -19.30 7.62 -0.27
N ALA A 103 -18.88 7.06 -1.40
CA ALA A 103 -17.53 6.50 -1.53
C ALA A 103 -16.47 7.61 -1.55
N MET A 104 -16.70 8.69 -2.29
CA MET A 104 -15.81 9.85 -2.30
C MET A 104 -15.68 10.47 -0.91
N GLN A 105 -16.77 10.63 -0.17
CA GLN A 105 -16.76 11.16 1.20
C GLN A 105 -15.99 10.24 2.14
N ALA A 106 -16.17 8.91 2.04
CA ALA A 106 -15.44 7.94 2.87
C ALA A 106 -13.92 8.02 2.63
N ILE A 107 -13.50 8.19 1.37
CA ILE A 107 -12.08 8.35 1.03
C ILE A 107 -11.54 9.70 1.53
N CYS A 108 -12.28 10.80 1.36
CA CYS A 108 -11.87 12.09 1.91
C CYS A 108 -11.70 12.02 3.44
N ASN A 109 -12.63 11.38 4.14
CA ASN A 109 -12.53 11.18 5.60
C ASN A 109 -11.31 10.33 5.98
N LEU A 110 -11.02 9.27 5.23
CA LEU A 110 -9.87 8.39 5.48
C LEU A 110 -8.54 9.15 5.39
N TYR A 111 -8.43 10.05 4.41
CA TYR A 111 -7.21 10.84 4.17
C TYR A 111 -7.23 12.21 4.88
N GLY A 112 -8.29 12.55 5.61
CA GLY A 112 -8.40 13.81 6.33
C GLY A 112 -8.49 15.04 5.40
N VAL A 113 -9.02 14.86 4.18
CA VAL A 113 -9.18 15.94 3.22
C VAL A 113 -10.58 16.54 3.34
N GLU A 114 -10.61 17.83 3.62
CA GLU A 114 -11.86 18.58 3.81
C GLU A 114 -12.19 19.44 2.59
N TYR A 115 -13.49 19.75 2.41
CA TYR A 115 -13.99 20.64 1.38
C TYR A 115 -15.05 21.59 1.94
N GLY A 116 -15.29 22.72 1.27
CA GLY A 116 -16.23 23.75 1.66
C GLY A 116 -15.77 25.15 1.27
N ALA A 117 -16.60 26.15 1.52
CA ALA A 117 -16.33 27.53 1.10
C ALA A 117 -14.98 28.08 1.59
N ASP A 118 -14.62 27.75 2.84
CA ASP A 118 -13.39 28.22 3.50
C ASP A 118 -12.24 27.20 3.47
N LYS A 119 -12.41 26.10 2.69
CA LYS A 119 -11.40 25.05 2.56
C LYS A 119 -10.64 25.19 1.22
N PRO A 120 -9.45 24.54 1.10
CA PRO A 120 -8.68 24.51 -0.15
C PRO A 120 -9.50 24.00 -1.35
N TYR A 121 -10.35 22.99 -1.11
CA TYR A 121 -11.24 22.40 -2.10
C TYR A 121 -12.67 22.87 -1.87
N LYS A 122 -13.36 23.28 -2.93
CA LYS A 122 -14.73 23.84 -2.81
C LYS A 122 -15.79 22.76 -2.84
N THR A 123 -15.51 21.65 -3.50
CA THR A 123 -16.45 20.53 -3.67
C THR A 123 -15.86 19.20 -3.21
N LEU A 124 -16.75 18.25 -2.88
CA LEU A 124 -16.36 16.87 -2.56
C LEU A 124 -15.53 16.24 -3.68
N LYS A 125 -15.92 16.48 -4.94
CA LYS A 125 -15.22 15.94 -6.11
C LYS A 125 -13.79 16.47 -6.22
N GLU A 126 -13.59 17.77 -6.02
CA GLU A 126 -12.24 18.37 -6.02
C GLU A 126 -11.38 17.81 -4.90
N ALA A 127 -11.92 17.70 -3.68
CA ALA A 127 -11.22 17.10 -2.54
C ALA A 127 -10.82 15.64 -2.83
N TYR A 128 -11.76 14.84 -3.35
CA TYR A 128 -11.47 13.46 -3.73
C TYR A 128 -10.39 13.35 -4.81
N GLN A 129 -10.46 14.18 -5.85
CA GLN A 129 -9.48 14.19 -6.95
C GLN A 129 -8.07 14.61 -6.51
N SER A 130 -7.94 15.35 -5.42
CA SER A 130 -6.65 15.74 -4.86
C SER A 130 -5.90 14.59 -4.18
N ILE A 131 -6.61 13.50 -3.84
CA ILE A 131 -6.06 12.40 -3.07
C ILE A 131 -5.27 11.48 -4.00
N ASN A 132 -3.99 11.32 -3.69
CA ASN A 132 -3.07 10.40 -4.38
C ASN A 132 -2.50 9.31 -3.46
N GLY A 133 -3.01 9.21 -2.22
CA GLY A 133 -2.61 8.22 -1.23
C GLY A 133 -1.20 8.40 -0.65
N TYR A 134 -0.50 9.48 -0.99
CA TYR A 134 0.85 9.76 -0.53
C TYR A 134 0.88 10.99 0.39
N ASN A 135 1.43 10.82 1.59
CA ASN A 135 1.66 11.91 2.54
C ASN A 135 2.85 11.56 3.46
N LEU A 136 4.06 11.91 3.03
CA LEU A 136 5.28 11.58 3.76
C LEU A 136 5.35 12.27 5.14
N THR A 137 4.84 13.49 5.25
CA THR A 137 4.83 14.24 6.52
C THR A 137 3.97 13.52 7.57
N GLU A 138 2.77 13.14 7.21
CA GLU A 138 1.88 12.38 8.10
C GLU A 138 2.45 10.97 8.38
N ALA A 139 3.05 10.33 7.37
CA ALA A 139 3.69 9.03 7.54
C ALA A 139 4.80 9.10 8.61
N LYS A 140 5.67 10.11 8.56
CA LYS A 140 6.72 10.32 9.58
C LYS A 140 6.13 10.52 10.98
N ALA A 141 5.09 11.34 11.11
CA ALA A 141 4.42 11.59 12.39
C ALA A 141 3.80 10.30 12.96
N LEU A 142 3.12 9.52 12.13
CA LEU A 142 2.52 8.24 12.51
C LEU A 142 3.58 7.18 12.85
N MET A 143 4.72 7.14 12.14
CA MET A 143 5.84 6.24 12.48
C MET A 143 6.39 6.55 13.86
N LYS A 144 6.55 7.84 14.18
CA LYS A 144 6.98 8.22 15.53
C LYS A 144 5.99 7.75 16.60
N THR A 145 4.70 7.99 16.41
CA THR A 145 3.64 7.52 17.31
C THR A 145 3.67 6.01 17.46
N ALA A 146 3.76 5.28 16.35
CA ALA A 146 3.81 3.82 16.34
C ALA A 146 5.02 3.28 17.12
N CYS A 147 6.20 3.90 16.96
CA CYS A 147 7.39 3.50 17.69
C CYS A 147 7.20 3.69 19.19
N ASP A 148 6.70 4.85 19.61
CA ASP A 148 6.49 5.15 21.02
C ASP A 148 5.45 4.19 21.65
N GLU A 149 4.35 3.88 20.95
CA GLU A 149 3.33 2.90 21.37
C GLU A 149 3.90 1.49 21.52
N LEU A 150 4.68 1.02 20.53
CA LEU A 150 5.27 -0.33 20.54
C LEU A 150 6.34 -0.49 21.62
N VAL A 151 7.15 0.55 21.85
CA VAL A 151 8.13 0.56 22.95
C VAL A 151 7.43 0.55 24.31
N ALA A 152 6.40 1.37 24.48
CA ALA A 152 5.62 1.41 25.73
C ALA A 152 4.92 0.06 26.02
N ALA A 153 4.51 -0.66 24.97
CA ALA A 153 3.93 -2.00 25.07
C ALA A 153 4.97 -3.13 25.28
N GLY A 154 6.28 -2.82 25.27
CA GLY A 154 7.34 -3.83 25.37
C GLY A 154 7.48 -4.73 24.13
N LEU A 155 6.92 -4.30 22.99
CA LEU A 155 6.90 -5.07 21.75
C LEU A 155 8.04 -4.72 20.80
N TYR A 156 8.74 -3.61 21.05
CA TYR A 156 9.83 -3.15 20.21
C TYR A 156 10.91 -2.41 21.02
N THR A 157 12.15 -2.55 20.62
CA THR A 157 13.29 -1.79 21.18
C THR A 157 13.73 -0.73 20.17
N LYS A 158 13.81 0.53 20.60
CA LYS A 158 14.25 1.65 19.72
C LYS A 158 15.56 1.32 18.99
N GLY A 159 15.58 1.62 17.70
CA GLY A 159 16.76 1.40 16.84
C GLY A 159 16.95 -0.04 16.39
N ALA A 160 16.17 -1.01 16.87
CA ALA A 160 16.30 -2.38 16.44
C ALA A 160 15.94 -2.54 14.94
N GLU A 161 16.69 -3.42 14.25
CA GLU A 161 16.42 -3.75 12.85
C GLU A 161 15.04 -4.42 12.70
N ILE A 162 14.33 -4.06 11.63
CA ILE A 162 13.05 -4.67 11.27
C ILE A 162 13.23 -5.35 9.91
N LYS A 163 12.89 -6.64 9.82
CA LYS A 163 12.87 -7.41 8.59
C LYS A 163 11.50 -8.03 8.39
N ILE A 164 10.86 -7.71 7.26
CA ILE A 164 9.54 -8.18 6.90
C ILE A 164 9.62 -8.89 5.56
N ARG A 165 9.14 -10.13 5.52
CA ARG A 165 9.02 -10.88 4.28
C ARG A 165 7.76 -10.47 3.56
N VAL A 166 7.90 -10.13 2.27
CA VAL A 166 6.79 -9.76 1.39
C VAL A 166 6.59 -10.89 0.38
N ALA A 167 5.46 -11.56 0.50
CA ALA A 167 5.14 -12.73 -0.28
C ALA A 167 4.55 -12.37 -1.64
N TRP A 168 5.13 -12.91 -2.70
CA TRP A 168 4.55 -12.90 -4.04
C TRP A 168 3.89 -14.23 -4.37
N ALA A 169 2.76 -14.16 -5.05
CA ALA A 169 2.01 -15.34 -5.47
C ALA A 169 2.65 -16.10 -6.63
N SER A 170 3.63 -15.52 -7.31
CA SER A 170 4.38 -16.16 -8.40
C SER A 170 5.50 -17.05 -7.87
N GLY A 171 5.80 -18.12 -8.59
CA GLY A 171 6.83 -19.09 -8.20
C GLY A 171 8.21 -18.45 -8.09
N ALA A 172 8.78 -17.96 -9.17
CA ALA A 172 10.05 -17.22 -9.18
C ALA A 172 9.81 -15.72 -9.10
N LEU A 173 10.69 -15.02 -8.38
CA LEU A 173 10.71 -13.56 -8.39
C LEU A 173 11.22 -13.05 -9.73
N THR A 174 10.53 -12.05 -10.26
CA THR A 174 10.92 -11.37 -11.50
C THR A 174 11.73 -10.11 -11.18
N ASP A 175 12.38 -9.54 -12.19
CA ASP A 175 13.05 -8.24 -12.07
C ASP A 175 12.08 -7.13 -11.66
N ASP A 176 10.85 -7.19 -12.15
CA ASP A 176 9.78 -6.25 -11.76
C ASP A 176 9.45 -6.37 -10.26
N ASN A 177 9.36 -7.59 -9.71
CA ASN A 177 9.15 -7.80 -8.27
C ASN A 177 10.32 -7.22 -7.45
N ASN A 178 11.54 -7.42 -7.89
CA ASN A 178 12.73 -6.86 -7.24
C ASN A 178 12.75 -5.33 -7.29
N ALA A 179 12.37 -4.74 -8.41
CA ALA A 179 12.25 -3.28 -8.55
C ALA A 179 11.15 -2.71 -7.64
N GLN A 180 10.00 -3.39 -7.55
CA GLN A 180 8.91 -3.02 -6.67
C GLN A 180 9.32 -3.04 -5.20
N ILE A 181 10.01 -4.10 -4.76
CA ILE A 181 10.47 -4.20 -3.36
C ILE A 181 11.54 -3.16 -3.04
N ALA A 182 12.41 -2.83 -4.00
CA ALA A 182 13.40 -1.77 -3.84
C ALA A 182 12.74 -0.40 -3.63
N LEU A 183 11.69 -0.08 -4.40
CA LEU A 183 10.91 1.14 -4.22
C LEU A 183 10.18 1.17 -2.87
N MET A 184 9.53 0.06 -2.47
CA MET A 184 8.89 -0.01 -1.15
C MET A 184 9.90 0.18 -0.01
N ASN A 185 11.08 -0.42 -0.10
CA ASN A 185 12.17 -0.19 0.86
C ASN A 185 12.60 1.28 0.92
N LYS A 186 12.72 1.95 -0.23
CA LYS A 186 13.01 3.38 -0.31
C LYS A 186 11.97 4.20 0.44
N TYR A 187 10.69 3.96 0.16
CA TYR A 187 9.60 4.75 0.74
C TYR A 187 9.44 4.52 2.24
N ILE A 188 9.45 3.27 2.69
CA ILE A 188 9.27 2.98 4.12
C ILE A 188 10.40 3.59 4.93
N ASN A 189 11.65 3.44 4.50
CA ASN A 189 12.80 3.98 5.23
C ASN A 189 12.81 5.53 5.24
N ALA A 190 12.30 6.20 4.20
CA ALA A 190 12.12 7.65 4.22
C ALA A 190 11.10 8.10 5.28
N ALA A 191 10.08 7.30 5.55
CA ALA A 191 9.08 7.58 6.58
C ALA A 191 9.58 7.31 8.01
N LEU A 192 10.63 6.49 8.16
CA LEU A 192 11.19 6.17 9.49
C LEU A 192 12.10 7.25 10.05
N GLU A 193 12.52 8.21 9.23
CA GLU A 193 13.45 9.25 9.66
C GLU A 193 12.92 10.01 10.88
N GLY A 194 13.69 10.01 11.97
CA GLY A 194 13.33 10.65 13.22
C GLY A 194 12.26 9.94 14.06
N SER A 195 11.78 8.76 13.64
CA SER A 195 10.71 8.03 14.34
C SER A 195 11.16 7.26 15.57
N GLY A 196 12.44 6.88 15.63
CA GLY A 196 12.97 5.96 16.64
C GLY A 196 12.98 4.50 16.20
N PHE A 197 12.38 4.15 15.07
CA PHE A 197 12.57 2.85 14.45
C PHE A 197 13.98 2.70 13.86
N GLY A 198 14.50 1.48 13.86
CA GLY A 198 15.67 1.11 13.08
C GLY A 198 15.32 0.92 11.60
N LYS A 199 16.33 0.53 10.80
CA LYS A 199 16.13 0.26 9.38
C LYS A 199 15.10 -0.84 9.16
N VAL A 200 14.18 -0.63 8.23
CA VAL A 200 13.29 -1.67 7.71
C VAL A 200 13.88 -2.27 6.44
N THR A 201 13.92 -3.58 6.39
CA THR A 201 14.23 -4.36 5.19
C THR A 201 13.00 -5.18 4.82
N LEU A 202 12.41 -4.85 3.67
CA LEU A 202 11.39 -5.68 3.03
C LEU A 202 12.11 -6.68 2.13
N GLU A 203 11.90 -7.97 2.36
CA GLU A 203 12.51 -9.05 1.59
C GLU A 203 11.44 -9.72 0.73
N ALA A 204 11.61 -9.69 -0.58
CA ALA A 204 10.72 -10.39 -1.49
C ALA A 204 10.88 -11.92 -1.33
N VAL A 205 9.76 -12.62 -1.27
CA VAL A 205 9.74 -14.08 -1.19
C VAL A 205 8.78 -14.61 -2.25
N GLY A 206 9.26 -15.50 -3.10
CA GLY A 206 8.46 -16.19 -4.12
C GLY A 206 8.00 -17.57 -3.68
N ASN A 207 7.23 -18.22 -4.56
CA ASN A 207 6.83 -19.62 -4.45
C ASN A 207 5.99 -19.98 -3.21
N LEU A 208 5.01 -19.17 -2.91
CA LEU A 208 4.08 -19.43 -1.81
C LEU A 208 2.73 -20.01 -2.28
N ASN A 209 2.71 -20.65 -3.46
CA ASN A 209 1.48 -21.12 -4.08
C ASN A 209 0.64 -22.03 -3.17
N ASN A 210 1.27 -22.94 -2.45
CA ASN A 210 0.56 -23.84 -1.54
C ASN A 210 0.16 -23.12 -0.25
N GLU A 211 1.00 -22.24 0.28
CA GLU A 211 0.71 -21.48 1.50
C GLU A 211 -0.42 -20.47 1.27
N ARG A 212 -0.46 -19.83 0.10
CA ARG A 212 -1.50 -18.85 -0.27
C ARG A 212 -2.91 -19.41 -0.20
N TYR A 213 -3.10 -20.66 -0.64
CA TYR A 213 -4.42 -21.31 -0.71
C TYR A 213 -4.75 -22.19 0.49
N SER A 214 -3.76 -22.56 1.29
CA SER A 214 -3.94 -23.39 2.49
C SER A 214 -4.29 -22.60 3.75
N GLY A 215 -4.37 -21.28 3.67
CA GLY A 215 -4.60 -20.44 4.84
C GLY A 215 -3.41 -20.37 5.82
N VAL A 216 -2.28 -20.94 5.44
CA VAL A 216 -1.04 -20.79 6.24
C VAL A 216 -0.51 -19.38 6.00
N PRO A 217 -0.17 -18.63 7.07
CA PRO A 217 0.34 -17.27 6.95
C PRO A 217 1.60 -17.24 6.07
N ALA A 218 1.47 -16.64 4.90
CA ALA A 218 2.59 -16.44 4.01
C ALA A 218 3.39 -15.22 4.49
N GLY A 219 4.52 -15.43 5.08
CA GLY A 219 5.48 -14.37 5.37
C GLY A 219 5.12 -13.42 6.48
#